data_5dae52b12a728ddc3c0413269984f6bc
#
_entry.id   5dae52b12a728ddc3c0413269984f6bc
#
_cell.length_a   1.000
_cell.length_b   1.000
_cell.length_c   1.000
_cell.angle_alpha   90.00
_cell.angle_beta   90.00
_cell.angle_gamma   90.00
#
_symmetry.space_group_name_H-M   'P 1'
#
loop_
_entity.id
_entity.type
_entity.pdbx_description
1 polymer ?
#
loop_
_entity_poly.entity_id
_entity_poly.type
_entity_poly.pdbx_seq_one_letter_code
_entity_poly.pdbx_strand_id
1 'polypeptide(L)'
;FVGATSTEYTPLPAHVAPEALAEDVTRHAIGDTRLLVVKDLAIDSPLLDDAANAHSGAFLQGLLARGFVELEGMPLAWVAIDFDSLEDYLGRLSSSRRKNIRRKLRSRDDLQIDCIATGNPALADPQLQAELYALYLDVYAQSAVHFDQLDLPYFQYLLADSQGQGRMFLYRHQGRLIGWNLCYIHAGKLVDKYIGLAYPQSREHNLYAVSWMHNLEYALQHGLSHYVAGWTDSRIKAELGARFTSTRHAIHARSPLLRAALRKLAPYLQGEPDGGG
;
A
#
# COMPACT_ATOMS: atom_id res chain seq x y z
N PHE A 1 -0.24 9.04 -17.42
CA PHE A 1 -0.07 9.20 -15.98
C PHE A 1 1.33 9.67 -15.65
N VAL A 2 1.47 10.51 -14.61
CA VAL A 2 2.72 10.83 -13.94
C VAL A 2 2.63 10.27 -12.53
N GLY A 3 3.61 9.46 -12.13
CA GLY A 3 3.64 8.74 -10.87
C GLY A 3 3.99 7.27 -11.09
N ALA A 4 4.06 6.50 -10.02
CA ALA A 4 4.33 5.06 -10.04
C ALA A 4 3.14 4.27 -9.48
N THR A 5 2.97 3.04 -9.93
CA THR A 5 1.98 2.12 -9.39
C THR A 5 2.57 1.22 -8.31
N SER A 6 3.91 1.15 -8.29
CA SER A 6 4.67 0.34 -7.33
C SER A 6 5.06 1.08 -6.03
N THR A 7 4.67 2.35 -5.85
CA THR A 7 4.95 3.14 -4.64
C THR A 7 3.66 3.71 -4.06
N GLU A 8 3.65 3.98 -2.75
CA GLU A 8 2.50 4.56 -2.04
C GLU A 8 2.27 6.03 -2.41
N TYR A 9 3.34 6.73 -2.73
CA TYR A 9 3.31 8.11 -3.19
C TYR A 9 4.12 8.25 -4.47
N THR A 10 3.74 9.21 -5.31
CA THR A 10 4.57 9.59 -6.46
C THR A 10 5.93 10.10 -5.97
N PRO A 11 7.03 9.46 -6.39
CA PRO A 11 8.36 9.92 -6.04
C PRO A 11 8.66 11.26 -6.72
N LEU A 12 8.90 12.29 -5.93
CA LEU A 12 9.27 13.61 -6.41
C LEU A 12 10.78 13.83 -6.17
N PRO A 13 11.52 14.36 -7.17
CA PRO A 13 12.94 14.64 -7.03
C PRO A 13 13.16 15.82 -6.07
N ALA A 14 13.64 15.56 -4.86
CA ALA A 14 13.82 16.55 -3.81
C ALA A 14 14.79 17.71 -4.17
N HIS A 15 15.67 17.51 -5.17
CA HIS A 15 16.62 18.52 -5.61
C HIS A 15 16.06 19.48 -6.67
N VAL A 16 14.83 19.27 -7.16
CA VAL A 16 14.16 20.11 -8.16
C VAL A 16 13.12 20.95 -7.45
N ALA A 17 13.11 22.27 -7.67
CA ALA A 17 12.10 23.15 -7.10
C ALA A 17 10.69 22.72 -7.54
N PRO A 18 9.69 22.66 -6.64
CA PRO A 18 8.35 22.20 -6.95
C PRO A 18 7.68 22.94 -8.11
N GLU A 19 7.89 24.25 -8.19
CA GLU A 19 7.35 25.09 -9.27
C GLU A 19 7.96 24.75 -10.63
N ALA A 20 9.28 24.50 -10.67
CA ALA A 20 9.99 24.08 -11.89
C ALA A 20 9.49 22.70 -12.34
N LEU A 21 9.29 21.76 -11.39
CA LEU A 21 8.73 20.45 -11.68
C LEU A 21 7.30 20.54 -12.24
N ALA A 22 6.46 21.40 -11.65
CA ALA A 22 5.10 21.64 -12.14
C ALA A 22 5.10 22.27 -13.55
N GLU A 23 6.05 23.16 -13.82
CA GLU A 23 6.23 23.74 -15.17
C GLU A 23 6.67 22.68 -16.18
N ASP A 24 7.65 21.84 -15.84
CA ASP A 24 8.14 20.78 -16.71
C ASP A 24 7.06 19.74 -17.04
N VAL A 25 6.31 19.27 -16.04
CA VAL A 25 5.17 18.37 -16.26
C VAL A 25 4.12 19.02 -17.17
N THR A 26 3.83 20.29 -16.96
CA THR A 26 2.85 21.03 -17.76
C THR A 26 3.33 21.18 -19.21
N ARG A 27 4.61 21.59 -19.42
CA ARG A 27 5.19 21.83 -20.73
C ARG A 27 5.30 20.56 -21.58
N HIS A 28 5.77 19.47 -20.98
CA HIS A 28 6.11 18.26 -21.73
C HIS A 28 4.95 17.27 -21.82
N ALA A 29 4.04 17.24 -20.87
CA ALA A 29 3.00 16.22 -20.82
C ALA A 29 1.63 16.68 -21.35
N ILE A 30 1.32 17.99 -21.33
CA ILE A 30 0.01 18.49 -21.79
C ILE A 30 -0.10 18.53 -23.32
N GLY A 31 1.02 18.74 -24.04
CA GLY A 31 1.02 18.94 -25.51
C GLY A 31 0.37 17.79 -26.27
N ASP A 32 0.66 16.55 -25.88
CA ASP A 32 0.31 15.34 -26.62
C ASP A 32 -0.82 14.53 -25.98
N THR A 33 -1.33 14.92 -24.78
CA THR A 33 -2.33 14.15 -24.04
C THR A 33 -3.69 14.82 -24.02
N ARG A 34 -4.76 14.01 -24.10
CA ARG A 34 -6.13 14.49 -23.88
C ARG A 34 -6.47 14.64 -22.40
N LEU A 35 -5.86 13.78 -21.60
CA LEU A 35 -6.02 13.72 -20.15
C LEU A 35 -4.67 13.38 -19.53
N LEU A 36 -4.23 14.19 -18.58
CA LEU A 36 -3.02 13.94 -17.79
C LEU A 36 -3.41 13.83 -16.32
N VAL A 37 -2.96 12.79 -15.67
CA VAL A 37 -3.16 12.56 -14.23
C VAL A 37 -1.80 12.47 -13.55
N VAL A 38 -1.53 13.37 -12.62
CA VAL A 38 -0.46 13.25 -11.63
C VAL A 38 -1.10 12.63 -10.40
N LYS A 39 -0.67 11.43 -10.03
CA LYS A 39 -1.37 10.62 -9.04
C LYS A 39 -0.60 10.53 -7.73
N ASP A 40 -1.30 10.17 -6.66
CA ASP A 40 -0.76 9.79 -5.36
C ASP A 40 0.25 10.80 -4.75
N LEU A 41 -0.11 12.09 -4.78
CA LEU A 41 0.65 13.14 -4.11
C LEU A 41 0.36 13.09 -2.61
N ALA A 42 1.39 13.04 -1.79
CA ALA A 42 1.25 13.09 -0.34
C ALA A 42 0.97 14.52 0.11
N ILE A 43 -0.05 14.71 0.96
CA ILE A 43 -0.34 15.98 1.61
C ILE A 43 -0.58 15.68 3.08
N ASP A 44 0.22 16.28 3.95
CA ASP A 44 0.13 16.12 5.41
C ASP A 44 0.18 14.65 5.87
N SER A 45 0.95 13.83 5.14
CA SER A 45 1.07 12.41 5.47
C SER A 45 1.96 12.20 6.70
N PRO A 46 1.49 11.47 7.73
CA PRO A 46 2.31 11.12 8.89
C PRO A 46 3.42 10.12 8.56
N LEU A 47 3.43 9.58 7.35
CA LEU A 47 4.45 8.65 6.87
C LEU A 47 5.66 9.34 6.23
N LEU A 48 5.60 10.65 6.04
CA LEU A 48 6.65 11.47 5.46
C LEU A 48 7.07 12.57 6.44
N ASP A 49 8.26 13.09 6.28
CA ASP A 49 8.70 14.26 7.01
C ASP A 49 8.03 15.55 6.49
N ASP A 50 8.17 16.64 7.26
CA ASP A 50 7.55 17.93 6.94
C ASP A 50 8.08 18.50 5.62
N ALA A 51 9.37 18.27 5.31
CA ALA A 51 9.98 18.77 4.08
C ALA A 51 9.40 18.06 2.84
N ALA A 52 9.23 16.75 2.88
CA ALA A 52 8.63 15.98 1.79
C ALA A 52 7.14 16.34 1.60
N ASN A 53 6.39 16.50 2.70
CA ASN A 53 5.00 16.97 2.66
C ASN A 53 4.89 18.38 2.06
N ALA A 54 5.73 19.32 2.51
CA ALA A 54 5.76 20.69 1.99
C ALA A 54 6.14 20.73 0.50
N HIS A 55 7.13 19.91 0.08
CA HIS A 55 7.55 19.80 -1.33
C HIS A 55 6.42 19.28 -2.21
N SER A 56 5.75 18.21 -1.79
CA SER A 56 4.61 17.64 -2.51
C SER A 56 3.42 18.62 -2.57
N GLY A 57 3.14 19.31 -1.47
CA GLY A 57 2.09 20.33 -1.41
C GLY A 57 2.37 21.50 -2.35
N ALA A 58 3.60 22.03 -2.36
CA ALA A 58 4.00 23.11 -3.27
C ALA A 58 3.92 22.68 -4.75
N PHE A 59 4.32 21.44 -5.06
CA PHE A 59 4.17 20.86 -6.40
C PHE A 59 2.71 20.80 -6.83
N LEU A 60 1.81 20.30 -5.96
CA LEU A 60 0.38 20.29 -6.21
C LEU A 60 -0.15 21.70 -6.49
N GLN A 61 0.19 22.69 -5.66
CA GLN A 61 -0.24 24.08 -5.86
C GLN A 61 0.27 24.64 -7.20
N GLY A 62 1.50 24.31 -7.58
CA GLY A 62 2.07 24.67 -8.87
C GLY A 62 1.28 24.10 -10.07
N LEU A 63 0.78 22.85 -9.94
CA LEU A 63 -0.09 22.22 -10.95
C LEU A 63 -1.47 22.89 -11.00
N LEU A 64 -2.08 23.16 -9.83
CA LEU A 64 -3.40 23.81 -9.74
C LEU A 64 -3.38 25.22 -10.37
N ALA A 65 -2.31 25.99 -10.13
CA ALA A 65 -2.12 27.30 -10.77
C ALA A 65 -2.02 27.22 -12.31
N ARG A 66 -1.68 26.03 -12.84
CA ARG A 66 -1.59 25.73 -14.29
C ARG A 66 -2.85 25.06 -14.85
N GLY A 67 -3.94 25.06 -14.09
CA GLY A 67 -5.26 24.63 -14.55
C GLY A 67 -5.57 23.16 -14.34
N PHE A 68 -4.79 22.44 -13.55
CA PHE A 68 -5.16 21.12 -13.07
C PHE A 68 -6.33 21.22 -12.09
N VAL A 69 -7.04 20.11 -11.93
CA VAL A 69 -8.14 19.94 -10.96
C VAL A 69 -7.66 18.92 -9.93
N GLU A 70 -7.79 19.26 -8.66
CA GLU A 70 -7.49 18.35 -7.56
C GLU A 70 -8.63 17.37 -7.35
N LEU A 71 -8.29 16.10 -7.17
CA LEU A 71 -9.17 15.05 -6.69
C LEU A 71 -8.52 14.32 -5.52
N GLU A 72 -9.34 13.85 -4.60
CA GLU A 72 -8.88 12.96 -3.53
C GLU A 72 -8.53 11.58 -4.10
N GLY A 73 -7.41 11.02 -3.65
CA GLY A 73 -6.99 9.67 -3.94
C GLY A 73 -7.50 8.67 -2.92
N MET A 74 -7.13 7.42 -3.10
CA MET A 74 -7.52 6.35 -2.18
C MET A 74 -6.85 6.52 -0.80
N PRO A 75 -7.53 6.13 0.29
CA PRO A 75 -6.96 6.16 1.62
C PRO A 75 -5.89 5.09 1.78
N LEU A 76 -4.69 5.48 2.20
CA LEU A 76 -3.58 4.59 2.53
C LEU A 76 -3.69 4.18 4.00
N ALA A 77 -3.76 2.87 4.24
CA ALA A 77 -3.84 2.31 5.59
C ALA A 77 -2.45 2.17 6.22
N TRP A 78 -2.32 2.54 7.49
CA TRP A 78 -1.09 2.44 8.25
C TRP A 78 -1.35 2.27 9.75
N VAL A 79 -0.33 1.79 10.47
CA VAL A 79 -0.31 1.68 11.94
C VAL A 79 1.01 2.26 12.44
N ALA A 80 0.97 3.18 13.42
CA ALA A 80 2.17 3.60 14.13
C ALA A 80 2.63 2.48 15.07
N ILE A 81 3.93 2.18 15.09
CA ILE A 81 4.52 1.23 16.03
C ILE A 81 4.99 2.02 17.27
N ASP A 82 4.02 2.45 18.06
CA ASP A 82 4.16 3.25 19.27
C ASP A 82 3.64 2.52 20.51
N PHE A 83 3.72 1.20 20.48
CA PHE A 83 3.30 0.28 21.53
C PHE A 83 4.44 -0.66 21.91
N ASP A 84 4.39 -1.21 23.13
CA ASP A 84 5.47 -2.07 23.67
C ASP A 84 5.22 -3.57 23.40
N SER A 85 4.01 -3.95 23.04
CA SER A 85 3.63 -5.33 22.75
C SER A 85 2.34 -5.41 21.93
N LEU A 86 2.09 -6.57 21.29
CA LEU A 86 0.79 -6.79 20.63
C LEU A 86 -0.39 -6.69 21.59
N GLU A 87 -0.21 -7.06 22.85
CA GLU A 87 -1.27 -6.93 23.86
C GLU A 87 -1.56 -5.47 24.19
N ASP A 88 -0.55 -4.60 24.25
CA ASP A 88 -0.74 -3.16 24.36
C ASP A 88 -1.47 -2.60 23.13
N TYR A 89 -1.05 -2.97 21.93
CA TYR A 89 -1.76 -2.61 20.70
C TYR A 89 -3.24 -3.03 20.73
N LEU A 90 -3.51 -4.30 21.06
CA LEU A 90 -4.88 -4.81 21.16
C LEU A 90 -5.67 -4.09 22.24
N GLY A 91 -5.02 -3.67 23.34
CA GLY A 91 -5.61 -2.89 24.42
C GLY A 91 -6.23 -1.57 23.97
N ARG A 92 -5.69 -0.96 22.91
CA ARG A 92 -6.17 0.31 22.31
C ARG A 92 -7.44 0.13 21.47
N LEU A 93 -7.77 -1.11 21.09
CA LEU A 93 -8.95 -1.41 20.28
C LEU A 93 -10.18 -1.62 21.19
N SER A 94 -11.38 -1.45 20.62
CA SER A 94 -12.61 -1.76 21.32
C SER A 94 -12.62 -3.23 21.80
N SER A 95 -13.35 -3.51 22.87
CA SER A 95 -13.42 -4.85 23.46
C SER A 95 -13.91 -5.91 22.45
N SER A 96 -14.84 -5.53 21.59
CA SER A 96 -15.39 -6.40 20.56
C SER A 96 -14.32 -6.73 19.49
N ARG A 97 -13.59 -5.72 18.95
CA ARG A 97 -12.50 -5.91 17.99
C ARG A 97 -11.40 -6.77 18.60
N ARG A 98 -10.94 -6.45 19.80
CA ARG A 98 -9.92 -7.21 20.53
C ARG A 98 -10.31 -8.68 20.70
N LYS A 99 -11.54 -8.96 21.14
CA LYS A 99 -12.04 -10.32 21.28
C LYS A 99 -12.06 -11.08 19.94
N ASN A 100 -12.51 -10.42 18.88
CA ASN A 100 -12.53 -11.01 17.54
C ASN A 100 -11.11 -11.33 17.03
N ILE A 101 -10.18 -10.41 17.17
CA ILE A 101 -8.78 -10.60 16.75
C ILE A 101 -8.13 -11.74 17.54
N ARG A 102 -8.23 -11.74 18.88
CA ARG A 102 -7.70 -12.84 19.70
C ARG A 102 -8.26 -14.21 19.31
N ARG A 103 -9.54 -14.26 18.95
CA ARG A 103 -10.15 -15.50 18.44
C ARG A 103 -9.50 -15.95 17.12
N LYS A 104 -9.28 -15.02 16.20
CA LYS A 104 -8.63 -15.30 14.90
C LYS A 104 -7.18 -15.71 15.06
N LEU A 105 -6.46 -15.12 16.01
CA LEU A 105 -5.05 -15.41 16.26
C LEU A 105 -4.78 -16.83 16.81
N ARG A 106 -5.79 -17.52 17.31
CA ARG A 106 -5.63 -18.94 17.71
C ARG A 106 -5.18 -19.83 16.53
N SER A 107 -5.54 -19.46 15.30
CA SER A 107 -5.09 -20.19 14.10
C SER A 107 -3.58 -20.08 13.87
N ARG A 108 -2.89 -19.13 14.53
CA ARG A 108 -1.43 -18.96 14.39
C ARG A 108 -0.64 -20.15 14.93
N ASP A 109 -1.16 -20.80 15.99
CA ASP A 109 -0.50 -21.93 16.64
C ASP A 109 -0.37 -23.15 15.72
N ASP A 110 -1.22 -23.24 14.69
CA ASP A 110 -1.24 -24.30 13.68
C ASP A 110 -0.37 -23.96 12.43
N LEU A 111 0.24 -22.77 12.41
CA LEU A 111 0.98 -22.28 11.25
C LEU A 111 2.48 -22.22 11.54
N GLN A 112 3.25 -22.70 10.57
CA GLN A 112 4.67 -22.37 10.46
C GLN A 112 4.80 -21.06 9.67
N ILE A 113 5.54 -20.10 10.22
CA ILE A 113 5.77 -18.79 9.60
C ILE A 113 7.28 -18.64 9.39
N ASP A 114 7.69 -18.58 8.14
CA ASP A 114 9.08 -18.38 7.75
C ASP A 114 9.27 -16.96 7.19
N CYS A 115 10.39 -16.31 7.54
CA CYS A 115 10.78 -15.02 6.96
C CYS A 115 12.04 -15.20 6.11
N ILE A 116 11.94 -14.90 4.82
CA ILE A 116 13.04 -15.02 3.85
C ILE A 116 13.28 -13.65 3.21
N ALA A 117 14.53 -13.16 3.25
CA ALA A 117 14.88 -11.94 2.55
C ALA A 117 14.83 -12.15 1.03
N THR A 118 14.42 -11.14 0.26
CA THR A 118 14.58 -11.16 -1.21
C THR A 118 16.05 -11.31 -1.59
N GLY A 119 16.32 -11.92 -2.75
CA GLY A 119 17.67 -12.29 -3.17
C GLY A 119 18.21 -13.57 -2.50
N ASN A 120 17.48 -14.16 -1.54
CA ASN A 120 17.88 -15.45 -0.98
C ASN A 120 17.74 -16.57 -2.03
N PRO A 121 18.75 -17.47 -2.19
CA PRO A 121 18.70 -18.56 -3.16
C PRO A 121 17.46 -19.47 -3.05
N ALA A 122 16.85 -19.60 -1.87
CA ALA A 122 15.62 -20.37 -1.69
C ALA A 122 14.45 -19.81 -2.50
N LEU A 123 14.41 -18.50 -2.76
CA LEU A 123 13.39 -17.85 -3.60
C LEU A 123 13.67 -17.98 -5.11
N ALA A 124 14.82 -18.56 -5.50
CA ALA A 124 15.15 -18.83 -6.88
C ALA A 124 14.62 -20.20 -7.38
N ASP A 125 14.06 -21.03 -6.47
CA ASP A 125 13.44 -22.31 -6.86
C ASP A 125 12.23 -22.06 -7.77
N PRO A 126 12.25 -22.56 -9.02
CA PRO A 126 11.17 -22.35 -9.98
C PRO A 126 9.81 -22.91 -9.51
N GLN A 127 9.83 -24.01 -8.74
CA GLN A 127 8.59 -24.61 -8.23
C GLN A 127 7.97 -23.70 -7.16
N LEU A 128 8.77 -23.20 -6.23
CA LEU A 128 8.30 -22.25 -5.22
C LEU A 128 7.81 -20.95 -5.87
N GLN A 129 8.53 -20.41 -6.86
CA GLN A 129 8.11 -19.19 -7.58
C GLN A 129 6.75 -19.38 -8.26
N ALA A 130 6.53 -20.54 -8.92
CA ALA A 130 5.25 -20.85 -9.55
C ALA A 130 4.11 -20.95 -8.51
N GLU A 131 4.37 -21.56 -7.35
CA GLU A 131 3.39 -21.67 -6.26
C GLU A 131 3.06 -20.28 -5.68
N LEU A 132 4.08 -19.46 -5.39
CA LEU A 132 3.89 -18.10 -4.90
C LEU A 132 3.09 -17.26 -5.88
N TYR A 133 3.42 -17.32 -7.17
CA TYR A 133 2.75 -16.54 -8.20
C TYR A 133 1.29 -16.98 -8.40
N ALA A 134 1.00 -18.29 -8.33
CA ALA A 134 -0.36 -18.79 -8.38
C ALA A 134 -1.24 -18.23 -7.25
N LEU A 135 -0.72 -18.21 -6.02
CA LEU A 135 -1.45 -17.63 -4.88
C LEU A 135 -1.66 -16.09 -5.02
N TYR A 136 -0.74 -15.39 -5.67
CA TYR A 136 -0.93 -13.97 -6.02
C TYR A 136 -2.07 -13.78 -7.00
N LEU A 137 -2.13 -14.62 -8.04
CA LEU A 137 -3.21 -14.57 -9.04
C LEU A 137 -4.58 -14.92 -8.43
N ASP A 138 -4.63 -15.81 -7.45
CA ASP A 138 -5.86 -16.13 -6.71
C ASP A 138 -6.40 -14.91 -5.95
N VAL A 139 -5.52 -14.13 -5.30
CA VAL A 139 -5.91 -12.88 -4.65
C VAL A 139 -6.34 -11.85 -5.68
N TYR A 140 -5.57 -11.69 -6.76
CA TYR A 140 -5.90 -10.75 -7.83
C TYR A 140 -7.28 -11.04 -8.42
N ALA A 141 -7.59 -12.30 -8.70
CA ALA A 141 -8.88 -12.72 -9.28
C ALA A 141 -10.08 -12.45 -8.34
N GLN A 142 -9.88 -12.46 -7.00
CA GLN A 142 -10.94 -12.20 -6.03
C GLN A 142 -11.06 -10.72 -5.63
N SER A 143 -10.09 -9.89 -5.98
CA SER A 143 -10.12 -8.47 -5.65
C SER A 143 -11.26 -7.76 -6.40
N ALA A 144 -12.01 -6.91 -5.70
CA ALA A 144 -13.01 -6.05 -6.34
C ALA A 144 -12.34 -4.87 -7.10
N VAL A 145 -11.11 -4.53 -6.75
CA VAL A 145 -10.34 -3.45 -7.38
C VAL A 145 -9.09 -4.05 -8.01
N HIS A 146 -8.97 -3.90 -9.31
CA HIS A 146 -7.81 -4.34 -10.06
C HIS A 146 -6.96 -3.12 -10.44
N PHE A 147 -5.77 -3.04 -9.83
CA PHE A 147 -4.68 -2.18 -10.31
C PHE A 147 -3.86 -2.95 -11.36
N ASP A 148 -2.59 -2.66 -11.45
CA ASP A 148 -1.70 -3.38 -12.33
C ASP A 148 -1.49 -4.83 -11.86
N GLN A 149 -1.67 -5.78 -12.75
CA GLN A 149 -1.29 -7.15 -12.50
C GLN A 149 0.22 -7.29 -12.77
N LEU A 150 0.95 -7.80 -11.78
CA LEU A 150 2.35 -8.16 -11.98
C LEU A 150 2.43 -9.30 -12.99
N ASP A 151 3.29 -9.18 -13.99
CA ASP A 151 3.67 -10.32 -14.80
C ASP A 151 4.69 -11.20 -14.07
N LEU A 152 4.83 -12.44 -14.52
CA LEU A 152 5.74 -13.39 -13.89
C LEU A 152 7.21 -12.91 -13.91
N PRO A 153 7.75 -12.36 -15.01
CA PRO A 153 9.13 -11.83 -15.01
C PRO A 153 9.37 -10.74 -13.98
N TYR A 154 8.45 -9.81 -13.82
CA TYR A 154 8.58 -8.75 -12.81
C TYR A 154 8.44 -9.32 -11.39
N PHE A 155 7.53 -10.26 -11.16
CA PHE A 155 7.41 -10.95 -9.89
C PHE A 155 8.71 -11.69 -9.52
N GLN A 156 9.32 -12.39 -10.47
CA GLN A 156 10.61 -13.05 -10.28
C GLN A 156 11.75 -12.05 -9.99
N TYR A 157 11.74 -10.89 -10.67
CA TYR A 157 12.68 -9.80 -10.41
C TYR A 157 12.58 -9.30 -8.97
N LEU A 158 11.36 -9.12 -8.44
CA LEU A 158 11.16 -8.72 -7.03
C LEU A 158 11.73 -9.75 -6.05
N LEU A 159 11.57 -11.05 -6.33
CA LEU A 159 12.10 -12.10 -5.48
C LEU A 159 13.64 -12.18 -5.55
N ALA A 160 14.24 -11.87 -6.68
CA ALA A 160 15.68 -11.91 -6.91
C ALA A 160 16.42 -10.67 -6.40
N ASP A 161 15.72 -9.60 -6.01
CA ASP A 161 16.34 -8.35 -5.56
C ASP A 161 17.13 -8.55 -4.25
N SER A 162 18.44 -8.67 -4.40
CA SER A 162 19.38 -8.85 -3.27
C SER A 162 19.81 -7.54 -2.61
N GLN A 163 19.52 -6.40 -3.22
CA GLN A 163 19.86 -5.08 -2.68
C GLN A 163 18.66 -4.47 -1.92
N GLY A 164 17.47 -4.99 -2.17
CA GLY A 164 16.24 -4.55 -1.54
C GLY A 164 16.17 -4.99 -0.07
N GLN A 165 15.32 -4.29 0.64
CA GLN A 165 14.95 -4.61 2.01
C GLN A 165 13.69 -5.48 2.06
N GLY A 166 13.49 -6.32 1.02
CA GLY A 166 12.32 -7.20 0.91
C GLY A 166 12.36 -8.33 1.95
N ARG A 167 11.19 -8.61 2.50
CA ARG A 167 10.92 -9.68 3.48
C ARG A 167 9.71 -10.45 3.01
N MET A 168 9.94 -11.69 2.59
CA MET A 168 8.89 -12.63 2.22
C MET A 168 8.49 -13.43 3.46
N PHE A 169 7.27 -13.26 3.94
CA PHE A 169 6.69 -14.09 4.98
C PHE A 169 5.89 -15.21 4.34
N LEU A 170 6.25 -16.46 4.65
CA LEU A 170 5.60 -17.65 4.13
C LEU A 170 4.79 -18.31 5.25
N TYR A 171 3.52 -18.59 5.00
CA TYR A 171 2.62 -19.21 5.97
C TYR A 171 2.28 -20.62 5.51
N ARG A 172 2.67 -21.62 6.30
CA ARG A 172 2.46 -23.03 6.00
C ARG A 172 1.57 -23.68 7.06
N HIS A 173 0.64 -24.49 6.60
CA HIS A 173 -0.14 -25.39 7.46
C HIS A 173 0.14 -26.82 7.04
N GLN A 174 0.61 -27.65 7.98
CA GLN A 174 0.98 -29.05 7.73
C GLN A 174 1.96 -29.20 6.54
N GLY A 175 2.95 -28.31 6.44
CA GLY A 175 3.94 -28.28 5.38
C GLY A 175 3.49 -27.66 4.05
N ARG A 176 2.18 -27.44 3.83
CA ARG A 176 1.63 -26.84 2.62
C ARG A 176 1.62 -25.31 2.74
N LEU A 177 2.08 -24.61 1.70
CA LEU A 177 1.97 -23.16 1.62
C LEU A 177 0.50 -22.75 1.46
N ILE A 178 -0.02 -21.93 2.38
CA ILE A 178 -1.41 -21.44 2.32
C ILE A 178 -1.49 -19.92 2.15
N GLY A 179 -0.35 -19.24 2.16
CA GLY A 179 -0.25 -17.83 1.83
C GLY A 179 1.12 -17.28 2.09
N TRP A 180 1.32 -16.06 1.64
CA TRP A 180 2.54 -15.30 1.82
C TRP A 180 2.23 -13.80 1.74
N ASN A 181 3.10 -12.96 2.28
CA ASN A 181 3.14 -11.55 1.94
C ASN A 181 4.58 -11.06 1.78
N LEU A 182 4.78 -10.14 0.84
CA LEU A 182 6.05 -9.49 0.56
C LEU A 182 5.99 -8.06 1.09
N CYS A 183 6.81 -7.82 2.10
CA CYS A 183 6.98 -6.50 2.70
C CYS A 183 8.37 -5.96 2.35
N TYR A 184 8.50 -4.63 2.35
CA TYR A 184 9.78 -3.93 2.22
C TYR A 184 10.05 -3.07 3.44
N ILE A 185 11.31 -3.05 3.90
CA ILE A 185 11.74 -2.07 4.90
C ILE A 185 12.24 -0.84 4.14
N HIS A 186 11.53 0.28 4.30
CA HIS A 186 11.89 1.54 3.65
C HIS A 186 11.72 2.71 4.62
N ALA A 187 12.76 3.55 4.72
CA ALA A 187 12.76 4.73 5.60
C ALA A 187 12.24 4.43 7.02
N GLY A 188 12.71 3.31 7.61
CA GLY A 188 12.31 2.89 8.97
C GLY A 188 10.85 2.41 9.09
N LYS A 189 10.21 1.99 8.01
CA LYS A 189 8.83 1.50 7.98
C LYS A 189 8.77 0.12 7.34
N LEU A 190 7.81 -0.71 7.75
CA LEU A 190 7.46 -1.96 7.07
C LEU A 190 6.31 -1.67 6.10
N VAL A 191 6.57 -1.79 4.81
CA VAL A 191 5.60 -1.53 3.73
C VAL A 191 5.14 -2.85 3.15
N ASP A 192 3.88 -3.23 3.36
CA ASP A 192 3.27 -4.45 2.84
C ASP A 192 2.78 -4.21 1.41
N LYS A 193 3.43 -4.87 0.45
CA LYS A 193 3.22 -4.59 -0.97
C LYS A 193 2.35 -5.61 -1.68
N TYR A 194 2.62 -6.88 -1.47
CA TYR A 194 1.96 -7.94 -2.21
C TYR A 194 1.63 -9.10 -1.29
N ILE A 195 0.51 -9.76 -1.57
CA ILE A 195 0.02 -10.89 -0.81
C ILE A 195 -0.48 -11.99 -1.76
N GLY A 196 -0.25 -13.24 -1.39
CA GLY A 196 -0.82 -14.39 -2.04
C GLY A 196 -1.54 -15.26 -1.00
N LEU A 197 -2.73 -15.76 -1.32
CA LEU A 197 -3.57 -16.51 -0.41
C LEU A 197 -4.20 -17.71 -1.11
N ALA A 198 -4.05 -18.89 -0.55
CA ALA A 198 -4.77 -20.08 -1.00
C ALA A 198 -6.21 -20.07 -0.46
N TYR A 199 -7.19 -20.23 -1.32
CA TYR A 199 -8.58 -20.33 -0.90
C TYR A 199 -9.08 -21.79 -1.04
N PRO A 200 -9.85 -22.33 -0.05
CA PRO A 200 -10.40 -21.65 1.13
C PRO A 200 -9.47 -21.59 2.35
N GLN A 201 -8.31 -22.25 2.34
CA GLN A 201 -7.45 -22.48 3.52
C GLN A 201 -7.06 -21.19 4.26
N SER A 202 -6.73 -20.13 3.53
CA SER A 202 -6.40 -18.83 4.15
C SER A 202 -7.54 -18.25 4.98
N ARG A 203 -8.79 -18.51 4.60
CA ARG A 203 -9.98 -18.09 5.37
C ARG A 203 -10.20 -18.97 6.59
N GLU A 204 -10.03 -20.27 6.46
CA GLU A 204 -10.15 -21.27 7.54
C GLU A 204 -9.16 -20.96 8.66
N HIS A 205 -7.94 -20.56 8.31
CA HIS A 205 -6.88 -20.18 9.25
C HIS A 205 -6.83 -18.69 9.58
N ASN A 206 -7.80 -17.86 9.14
CA ASN A 206 -7.86 -16.43 9.40
C ASN A 206 -6.56 -15.70 8.99
N LEU A 207 -5.90 -16.14 7.91
CA LEU A 207 -4.53 -15.80 7.58
C LEU A 207 -4.31 -14.30 7.41
N TYR A 208 -5.31 -13.56 6.89
CA TYR A 208 -5.20 -12.11 6.75
C TYR A 208 -5.02 -11.40 8.11
N ALA A 209 -5.73 -11.83 9.15
CA ALA A 209 -5.57 -11.26 10.48
C ALA A 209 -4.26 -11.73 11.15
N VAL A 210 -3.86 -12.98 10.91
CA VAL A 210 -2.60 -13.54 11.41
C VAL A 210 -1.41 -12.82 10.78
N SER A 211 -1.39 -12.64 9.46
CA SER A 211 -0.31 -11.92 8.77
C SER A 211 -0.21 -10.46 9.20
N TRP A 212 -1.36 -9.78 9.37
CA TRP A 212 -1.38 -8.41 9.89
C TRP A 212 -0.69 -8.29 11.25
N MET A 213 -1.07 -9.14 12.19
CA MET A 213 -0.49 -9.11 13.55
C MET A 213 0.97 -9.56 13.55
N HIS A 214 1.34 -10.49 12.68
CA HIS A 214 2.74 -10.89 12.49
C HIS A 214 3.58 -9.72 11.95
N ASN A 215 3.06 -8.95 10.99
CA ASN A 215 3.75 -7.77 10.45
C ASN A 215 3.92 -6.67 11.51
N LEU A 216 2.92 -6.44 12.38
CA LEU A 216 3.06 -5.50 13.50
C LEU A 216 4.13 -5.95 14.50
N GLU A 217 4.12 -7.23 14.85
CA GLU A 217 5.12 -7.83 15.75
C GLU A 217 6.54 -7.77 15.14
N TYR A 218 6.67 -8.08 13.86
CA TYR A 218 7.93 -7.95 13.14
C TYR A 218 8.43 -6.50 13.14
N ALA A 219 7.55 -5.53 12.83
CA ALA A 219 7.91 -4.12 12.83
C ALA A 219 8.36 -3.64 14.21
N LEU A 220 7.67 -4.06 15.27
CA LEU A 220 8.04 -3.77 16.67
C LEU A 220 9.42 -4.36 17.03
N GLN A 221 9.65 -5.64 16.73
CA GLN A 221 10.91 -6.34 17.05
C GLN A 221 12.12 -5.74 16.34
N HIS A 222 11.90 -5.11 15.16
CA HIS A 222 12.96 -4.50 14.37
C HIS A 222 13.07 -2.98 14.55
N GLY A 223 12.35 -2.39 15.53
CA GLY A 223 12.41 -0.96 15.83
C GLY A 223 11.91 -0.07 14.69
N LEU A 224 10.99 -0.59 13.86
CA LEU A 224 10.41 0.18 12.77
C LEU A 224 9.31 1.10 13.30
N SER A 225 9.13 2.26 12.70
CA SER A 225 8.22 3.30 13.18
C SER A 225 6.76 3.10 12.77
N HIS A 226 6.54 2.48 11.61
CA HIS A 226 5.19 2.29 11.05
C HIS A 226 5.09 0.96 10.30
N TYR A 227 3.88 0.41 10.29
CA TYR A 227 3.44 -0.59 9.32
C TYR A 227 2.51 0.09 8.32
N VAL A 228 2.83 0.01 7.03
CA VAL A 228 2.06 0.59 5.92
C VAL A 228 1.41 -0.55 5.17
N ALA A 229 0.08 -0.59 5.16
CA ALA A 229 -0.69 -1.76 4.75
C ALA A 229 -1.39 -1.61 3.38
N GLY A 230 -1.08 -0.53 2.62
CA GLY A 230 -1.62 -0.33 1.27
C GLY A 230 -3.07 0.19 1.24
N TRP A 231 -3.68 0.17 0.05
CA TRP A 231 -4.87 0.94 -0.31
C TRP A 231 -6.21 0.22 -0.14
N THR A 232 -6.28 -1.07 -0.49
CA THR A 232 -7.53 -1.83 -0.56
C THR A 232 -8.04 -2.30 0.80
N ASP A 233 -9.29 -2.78 0.87
CA ASP A 233 -9.90 -3.39 2.07
C ASP A 233 -9.92 -2.48 3.31
N SER A 234 -10.22 -1.19 3.13
CA SER A 234 -10.22 -0.18 4.19
C SER A 234 -11.03 -0.61 5.42
N ARG A 235 -12.22 -1.21 5.22
CA ARG A 235 -13.07 -1.70 6.30
C ARG A 235 -12.39 -2.77 7.16
N ILE A 236 -11.80 -3.79 6.53
CA ILE A 236 -11.12 -4.87 7.26
C ILE A 236 -9.89 -4.32 7.99
N LYS A 237 -9.14 -3.44 7.35
CA LYS A 237 -7.97 -2.78 7.95
C LYS A 237 -8.35 -1.89 9.14
N ALA A 238 -9.46 -1.16 9.03
CA ALA A 238 -10.00 -0.38 10.15
C ALA A 238 -10.38 -1.27 11.34
N GLU A 239 -11.00 -2.44 11.10
CA GLU A 239 -11.30 -3.42 12.15
C GLU A 239 -10.03 -3.93 12.83
N LEU A 240 -8.92 -4.06 12.10
CA LEU A 240 -7.62 -4.46 12.61
C LEU A 240 -6.85 -3.31 13.30
N GLY A 241 -7.37 -2.08 13.28
CA GLY A 241 -6.81 -0.93 13.98
C GLY A 241 -6.03 0.04 13.11
N ALA A 242 -6.11 -0.05 11.78
CA ALA A 242 -5.45 0.89 10.89
C ALA A 242 -5.98 2.32 11.05
N ARG A 243 -5.08 3.28 10.89
CA ARG A 243 -5.36 4.67 10.57
C ARG A 243 -5.24 4.87 9.06
N PHE A 244 -5.78 5.97 8.55
CA PHE A 244 -5.79 6.26 7.12
C PHE A 244 -5.28 7.66 6.86
N THR A 245 -4.56 7.82 5.74
CA THR A 245 -4.18 9.11 5.17
C THR A 245 -4.50 9.11 3.68
N SER A 246 -5.13 10.17 3.20
CA SER A 246 -5.49 10.29 1.79
C SER A 246 -4.32 10.86 0.98
N THR A 247 -4.27 10.49 -0.30
CA THR A 247 -3.45 11.17 -1.30
C THR A 247 -4.27 12.19 -2.07
N ARG A 248 -3.60 12.94 -2.94
CA ARG A 248 -4.22 13.83 -3.91
C ARG A 248 -3.79 13.48 -5.33
N HIS A 249 -4.70 13.64 -6.25
CA HIS A 249 -4.44 13.57 -7.68
C HIS A 249 -4.61 14.95 -8.28
N ALA A 250 -3.74 15.33 -9.22
CA ALA A 250 -3.93 16.51 -10.03
C ALA A 250 -4.23 16.09 -11.46
N ILE A 251 -5.38 16.52 -11.99
CA ILE A 251 -5.88 16.09 -13.30
C ILE A 251 -5.99 17.29 -14.23
N HIS A 252 -5.37 17.19 -15.38
CA HIS A 252 -5.54 18.15 -16.47
C HIS A 252 -6.24 17.51 -17.64
N ALA A 253 -7.36 18.08 -18.06
CA ALA A 253 -8.04 17.72 -19.30
C ALA A 253 -7.82 18.81 -20.37
N ARG A 254 -7.49 18.43 -21.61
CA ARG A 254 -7.28 19.38 -22.72
C ARG A 254 -8.56 20.18 -23.03
N SER A 255 -9.72 19.54 -22.94
CA SER A 255 -11.02 20.20 -23.14
C SER A 255 -11.38 21.12 -21.96
N PRO A 256 -11.63 22.42 -22.18
CA PRO A 256 -12.08 23.33 -21.13
C PRO A 256 -13.41 22.92 -20.51
N LEU A 257 -14.33 22.35 -21.31
CA LEU A 257 -15.60 21.84 -20.83
C LEU A 257 -15.42 20.67 -19.87
N LEU A 258 -14.52 19.74 -20.20
CA LEU A 258 -14.21 18.61 -19.32
C LEU A 258 -13.53 19.08 -18.03
N ARG A 259 -12.63 20.08 -18.09
CA ARG A 259 -12.05 20.68 -16.87
C ARG A 259 -13.11 21.32 -15.98
N ALA A 260 -14.05 22.06 -16.58
CA ALA A 260 -15.15 22.66 -15.83
C ALA A 260 -16.06 21.60 -15.19
N ALA A 261 -16.36 20.52 -15.92
CA ALA A 261 -17.10 19.38 -15.39
C ALA A 261 -16.37 18.69 -14.24
N LEU A 262 -15.07 18.42 -14.40
CA LEU A 262 -14.24 17.84 -13.35
C LEU A 262 -14.23 18.69 -12.08
N ARG A 263 -14.04 20.02 -12.21
CA ARG A 263 -14.12 20.94 -11.05
C ARG A 263 -15.44 20.87 -10.33
N LYS A 264 -16.55 20.79 -11.08
CA LYS A 264 -17.90 20.72 -10.51
C LYS A 264 -18.18 19.37 -9.84
N LEU A 265 -17.62 18.29 -10.39
CA LEU A 265 -17.81 16.93 -9.90
C LEU A 265 -16.79 16.52 -8.84
N ALA A 266 -15.63 17.20 -8.74
CA ALA A 266 -14.58 16.88 -7.80
C ALA A 266 -15.08 16.63 -6.36
N PRO A 267 -15.97 17.43 -5.77
CA PRO A 267 -16.50 17.18 -4.43
C PRO A 267 -17.32 15.89 -4.30
N TYR A 268 -17.88 15.39 -5.41
CA TYR A 268 -18.69 14.15 -5.45
C TYR A 268 -17.88 12.90 -5.85
N LEU A 269 -16.67 13.12 -6.38
CA LEU A 269 -15.73 12.05 -6.75
C LEU A 269 -14.74 11.74 -5.61
N GLN A 270 -14.80 12.48 -4.53
CA GLN A 270 -14.12 12.17 -3.29
C GLN A 270 -14.74 10.89 -2.77
N GLY A 271 -13.92 9.81 -2.63
CA GLY A 271 -14.41 8.57 -2.07
C GLY A 271 -15.05 8.85 -0.72
N GLU A 272 -16.28 8.37 -0.51
CA GLU A 272 -16.87 8.43 0.82
C GLU A 272 -15.87 7.81 1.80
N PRO A 273 -15.49 8.51 2.88
CA PRO A 273 -14.85 7.85 3.98
C PRO A 273 -15.86 6.81 4.43
N ASP A 274 -15.56 5.52 4.19
CA ASP A 274 -16.41 4.41 4.64
C ASP A 274 -16.84 4.71 6.07
N GLY A 275 -18.14 4.95 6.22
CA GLY A 275 -18.74 5.58 7.38
C GLY A 275 -18.33 4.90 8.66
N GLY A 276 -17.73 5.68 9.54
CA GLY A 276 -17.72 5.41 10.96
C GLY A 276 -19.17 5.45 11.45
N GLY A 277 -19.71 4.29 11.74
CA GLY A 277 -20.92 4.03 12.47
C GLY A 277 -20.62 2.91 13.46
#